data_f4282b4dee7f45a7cfad546de7e0c58f
#
_entry.id   f4282b4dee7f45a7cfad546de7e0c58f
#
_cell.length_a   1.000
_cell.length_b   1.000
_cell.length_c   1.000
_cell.angle_alpha   90.00
_cell.angle_beta   90.00
_cell.angle_gamma   90.00
#
_symmetry.space_group_name_H-M   'P 1'
#
loop_
_entity.id
_entity.type
_entity.pdbx_description
1 polymer ?
#
loop_
_entity_poly.entity_id
_entity_poly.type
_entity_poly.pdbx_seq_one_letter_code
_entity_poly.pdbx_strand_id
1 'polypeptide(L)' 'MRKQYIYQCKEKKEDPADIVRWLRRNFGYRGTGWDFYLNRGNVIIDIDDTRLQIMYEMWKE' A
#
# COMPACT_ATOMS: atom_id res chain seq x y z
N MET A 1 -3.42 1.00 -15.46
CA MET A 1 -3.94 -0.35 -15.19
C MET A 1 -3.84 -0.63 -13.70
N ARG A 2 -4.91 -1.13 -13.11
CA ARG A 2 -4.99 -1.37 -11.68
C ARG A 2 -4.16 -2.58 -11.27
N LYS A 3 -3.36 -2.41 -10.22
CA LYS A 3 -2.59 -3.49 -9.62
C LYS A 3 -2.91 -3.62 -8.13
N GLN A 4 -2.90 -4.84 -7.64
CA GLN A 4 -3.10 -5.12 -6.23
C GLN A 4 -1.81 -5.68 -5.64
N TYR A 5 -1.41 -5.11 -4.51
CA TYR A 5 -0.23 -5.55 -3.77
C TYR A 5 -0.65 -6.02 -2.39
N ILE A 6 0.04 -7.02 -1.88
CA ILE A 6 -0.19 -7.53 -0.53
C ILE A 6 1.07 -7.29 0.29
N TYR A 7 0.96 -6.44 1.31
CA TYR A 7 2.06 -6.21 2.23
C TYR A 7 1.87 -7.09 3.46
N GLN A 8 2.76 -8.05 3.64
CA GLN A 8 2.63 -9.06 4.67
C GLN A 8 3.21 -8.56 6.00
N CYS A 9 2.44 -7.74 6.69
CA CYS A 9 2.87 -7.14 7.95
C CYS A 9 3.20 -8.19 9.01
N LYS A 10 2.45 -9.28 9.05
CA LYS A 10 2.67 -10.34 10.02
C LYS A 10 4.05 -10.96 9.85
N GLU A 11 4.42 -11.30 8.63
CA GLU A 11 5.73 -11.91 8.35
C GLU A 11 6.87 -10.96 8.66
N LYS A 12 6.69 -9.69 8.34
CA LYS A 12 7.72 -8.66 8.55
C LYS A 12 7.70 -8.08 9.95
N LYS A 13 6.74 -8.50 10.78
CA LYS A 13 6.56 -8.02 12.15
C LYS A 13 6.44 -6.50 12.20
N GLU A 14 5.70 -5.94 11.26
CA GLU A 14 5.45 -4.51 11.18
C GLU A 14 3.98 -4.22 11.49
N ASP A 15 3.73 -3.02 12.04
CA ASP A 15 2.38 -2.58 12.34
C ASP A 15 1.70 -2.10 11.06
N PRO A 16 0.51 -2.64 10.72
CA PRO A 16 -0.23 -2.14 9.54
C PRO A 16 -0.47 -0.64 9.56
N ALA A 17 -0.62 -0.04 10.74
CA ALA A 17 -0.81 1.42 10.85
C ALA A 17 0.38 2.19 10.31
N ASP A 18 1.60 1.69 10.50
CA ASP A 18 2.80 2.34 9.99
C ASP A 18 2.83 2.34 8.46
N ILE A 19 2.41 1.23 7.85
CA ILE A 19 2.35 1.10 6.40
C ILE A 19 1.32 2.06 5.83
N VAL A 20 0.14 2.11 6.43
CA VAL A 20 -0.93 3.02 5.99
C VAL A 20 -0.50 4.47 6.12
N ARG A 21 0.21 4.81 7.21
CA ARG A 21 0.72 6.17 7.41
C ARG A 21 1.71 6.55 6.33
N TRP A 22 2.61 5.64 5.94
CA TRP A 22 3.56 5.87 4.86
C TRP A 22 2.83 6.10 3.53
N LEU A 23 1.83 5.27 3.25
CA LEU A 23 1.05 5.39 2.01
C LEU A 23 0.34 6.74 1.93
N ARG A 24 -0.29 7.17 3.02
CA ARG A 24 -0.98 8.46 3.05
C ARG A 24 -0.02 9.63 2.88
N ARG A 25 1.17 9.51 3.44
CA ARG A 25 2.18 10.57 3.34
C ARG A 25 2.72 10.70 1.91
N ASN A 26 2.90 9.60 1.22
CA ASN A 26 3.56 9.59 -0.08
C ASN A 26 2.58 9.56 -1.25
N PHE A 27 1.40 8.96 -1.07
CA PHE A 27 0.41 8.82 -2.13
C PHE A 27 -0.76 9.81 -2.01
N GLY A 28 -0.90 10.45 -0.86
CA GLY A 28 -2.02 11.34 -0.59
C GLY A 28 -3.20 10.60 0.01
N TYR A 29 -4.41 11.16 -0.14
CA TYR A 29 -5.60 10.55 0.44
C TYR A 29 -6.01 9.30 -0.35
N ARG A 30 -6.50 8.29 0.38
CA ARG A 30 -7.03 7.11 -0.27
C ARG A 30 -8.20 7.49 -1.18
N GLY A 31 -8.32 6.76 -2.30
CA GLY A 31 -9.33 7.07 -3.31
C GLY A 31 -8.83 7.99 -4.41
N THR A 32 -7.61 8.49 -4.33
CA THR A 32 -7.03 9.36 -5.35
C THR A 32 -5.98 8.60 -6.17
N GLY A 33 -6.40 7.52 -6.81
CA GLY A 33 -5.53 6.66 -7.60
C GLY A 33 -5.02 5.46 -6.84
N TRP A 34 -5.38 5.31 -5.57
CA TRP A 34 -5.02 4.17 -4.75
C TRP A 34 -6.02 3.99 -3.62
N ASP A 35 -6.06 2.79 -3.07
CA ASP A 35 -6.87 2.48 -1.90
C ASP A 35 -6.23 1.31 -1.17
N PHE A 36 -6.74 1.00 0.02
CA PHE A 36 -6.23 -0.12 0.79
C PHE A 36 -7.34 -0.70 1.67
N TYR A 37 -7.12 -1.93 2.13
CA TYR A 37 -7.93 -2.51 3.20
C TYR A 37 -7.08 -3.52 3.96
N LEU A 38 -7.52 -3.86 5.16
CA LEU A 38 -6.81 -4.81 6.01
C LEU A 38 -7.44 -6.18 5.89
N ASN A 39 -6.60 -7.21 5.82
CA ASN A 39 -7.06 -8.59 5.76
C ASN A 39 -6.10 -9.46 6.56
N ARG A 40 -6.59 -10.02 7.66
CA ARG A 40 -5.82 -10.91 8.53
C ARG A 40 -4.49 -10.32 8.98
N GLY A 41 -4.49 -9.03 9.27
CA GLY A 41 -3.28 -8.32 9.71
C GLY A 41 -2.35 -7.90 8.59
N ASN A 42 -2.67 -8.20 7.34
CA ASN A 42 -1.92 -7.73 6.18
C ASN A 42 -2.61 -6.52 5.55
N VAL A 43 -1.83 -5.71 4.84
CA VAL A 43 -2.37 -4.55 4.13
C VAL A 43 -2.49 -4.93 2.65
N ILE A 44 -3.71 -4.86 2.13
CA ILE A 44 -3.98 -5.09 0.70
C ILE A 44 -4.09 -3.72 0.06
N ILE A 45 -3.25 -3.46 -0.94
CA ILE A 45 -3.13 -2.14 -1.55
C ILE A 45 -3.52 -2.23 -3.02
N ASP A 46 -4.54 -1.46 -3.41
CA ASP A 46 -4.95 -1.34 -4.81
C ASP A 46 -4.44 -0.02 -5.37
N ILE A 47 -3.70 -0.04 -6.45
CA ILE A 47 -3.14 1.16 -7.05
C ILE A 47 -3.50 1.22 -8.53
N ASP A 48 -4.23 2.28 -8.93
CA ASP A 48 -4.58 2.53 -10.32
C ASP A 48 -3.54 3.39 -11.03
N ASP A 49 -2.96 4.35 -10.31
CA ASP A 49 -2.01 5.31 -10.89
C ASP A 49 -0.66 4.63 -11.12
N THR A 50 -0.20 4.64 -12.37
CA THR A 50 1.06 4.00 -12.73
C THR A 50 2.25 4.58 -11.98
N ARG A 51 2.25 5.88 -11.73
CA ARG A 51 3.35 6.52 -10.99
C ARG A 51 3.41 6.01 -9.56
N LEU A 52 2.26 5.83 -8.93
CA LEU A 52 2.21 5.30 -7.57
C LEU A 52 2.61 3.83 -7.52
N GLN A 53 2.28 3.08 -8.57
CA GLN A 53 2.73 1.69 -8.69
C GLN A 53 4.25 1.60 -8.71
N ILE A 54 4.88 2.45 -9.49
CA ILE A 54 6.33 2.50 -9.59
C ILE A 54 6.95 2.89 -8.24
N MET A 55 6.39 3.90 -7.57
CA MET A 55 6.88 4.31 -6.26
C MET A 55 6.79 3.19 -5.24
N TYR A 56 5.67 2.46 -5.23
CA TYR A 56 5.50 1.36 -4.30
C TYR A 56 6.52 0.26 -4.55
N GLU A 57 6.72 -0.11 -5.80
CA GLU A 57 7.65 -1.18 -6.17
C GLU A 57 9.08 -0.82 -5.83
N MET A 58 9.47 0.43 -6.02
CA MET A 58 10.80 0.89 -5.65
C MET A 58 11.01 0.90 -4.13
N TRP A 59 9.92 1.09 -3.38
CA TRP A 59 10.00 1.17 -1.93
C TRP A 59 9.96 -0.20 -1.26
N LYS A 60 9.04 -1.08 -1.70
CA LYS A 60 8.75 -2.33 -0.99
C LYS A 60 9.13 -3.59 -1.75
N GLU A 61 9.25 -3.50 -3.02
CA GLU A 61 9.69 -4.62 -3.85
C GLU A 61 11.04 -4.33 -4.48
#